data_d5884b9f014e1fadb6ce2ee31fab6f2b
#
_entry.id   d5884b9f014e1fadb6ce2ee31fab6f2b
#
_cell.length_a   1.000
_cell.length_b   1.000
_cell.length_c   1.000
_cell.angle_alpha   90.00
_cell.angle_beta   90.00
_cell.angle_gamma   90.00
#
_symmetry.space_group_name_H-M   'P 1'
#
loop_
_entity.id
_entity.type
_entity.pdbx_description
1 polymer ?
#
loop_
_entity_poly.entity_id
_entity_poly.type
_entity_poly.pdbx_seq_one_letter_code
_entity_poly.pdbx_strand_id
1 'polypeptide(L)'
;MARPQAQRLPDLRLKVRVHGRHPWFYRKMIQKPEQPLPAGTPAVVKDKDGKLVGTGFYHPRAELALRMFADEPVADVRSHFLTALQQAVALREDALGLTRHTDAYRLVHAEADGFPGLVLDKLGAAFVAQVSSLGMLQQLEALGEWLLRKYPGSRLALLQDKDWAEREGMEKLPRPAAIHVTVREHGLVYAVEAGAGHKTGFFADQRDNRWAVRNLSRGRSVLDLCCNSGGFALNATAGGAAKVVAADLDEAMVAQTQHNAAANKLKLTAVHGDAFDLLRDAQQGAHDLVILDPPKWVHHREELEAGLQRYFDLNRLGFEKVARGGIVVTCSCSGSVSEEQFLRMLRDAAAAAGRDARVLMLRGAGADHPIALECMETRYLKVAFLQVR
;
A
#
# COMPACT_ATOMS: atom_id res chain seq x y z
N MET A 1 -36.29 24.08 -3.28
CA MET A 1 -36.00 22.73 -3.78
C MET A 1 -36.31 21.74 -2.69
N ALA A 2 -37.23 20.80 -2.89
CA ALA A 2 -37.58 19.78 -1.91
C ALA A 2 -36.36 18.90 -1.62
N ARG A 3 -36.05 18.66 -0.34
CA ARG A 3 -35.01 17.65 0.04
C ARG A 3 -35.48 16.31 -0.53
N PRO A 4 -34.64 15.55 -1.27
CA PRO A 4 -35.01 14.22 -1.68
C PRO A 4 -35.35 13.41 -0.43
N GLN A 5 -36.51 12.74 -0.44
CA GLN A 5 -36.89 11.82 0.63
C GLN A 5 -35.80 10.78 0.76
N ALA A 6 -35.20 10.66 1.96
CA ALA A 6 -34.21 9.65 2.25
C ALA A 6 -34.83 8.26 1.96
N GLN A 7 -34.36 7.61 0.92
CA GLN A 7 -34.83 6.30 0.55
C GLN A 7 -34.38 5.31 1.64
N ARG A 8 -35.36 4.64 2.29
CA ARG A 8 -35.01 3.67 3.33
C ARG A 8 -34.24 2.52 2.70
N LEU A 9 -33.02 2.30 3.18
CA LEU A 9 -32.18 1.20 2.72
C LEU A 9 -32.81 -0.15 3.06
N PRO A 10 -32.61 -1.19 2.24
CA PRO A 10 -33.09 -2.53 2.53
C PRO A 10 -32.43 -3.12 3.76
N ASP A 11 -33.18 -3.95 4.49
CA ASP A 11 -32.63 -4.72 5.62
C ASP A 11 -31.98 -6.02 5.10
N LEU A 12 -30.82 -6.34 5.63
CA LEU A 12 -30.09 -7.59 5.37
C LEU A 12 -29.81 -8.32 6.69
N ARG A 13 -30.00 -9.64 6.72
CA ARG A 13 -29.75 -10.47 7.90
C ARG A 13 -28.56 -11.37 7.72
N LEU A 14 -27.77 -11.47 8.80
CA LEU A 14 -26.71 -12.47 8.92
C LEU A 14 -27.26 -13.76 9.54
N LYS A 15 -26.63 -14.89 9.21
CA LYS A 15 -26.89 -16.22 9.83
C LYS A 15 -26.12 -16.41 11.13
N VAL A 16 -25.26 -15.47 11.50
CA VAL A 16 -24.35 -15.54 12.63
C VAL A 16 -24.56 -14.40 13.61
N ARG A 17 -24.19 -14.59 14.87
CA ARG A 17 -23.98 -13.49 15.83
C ARG A 17 -22.71 -12.76 15.49
N VAL A 18 -22.71 -11.45 15.69
CA VAL A 18 -21.55 -10.59 15.48
C VAL A 18 -20.99 -10.20 16.85
N HIS A 19 -19.73 -10.57 17.11
CA HIS A 19 -19.03 -10.31 18.38
C HIS A 19 -17.91 -9.27 18.25
N GLY A 20 -17.73 -8.68 17.09
CA GLY A 20 -16.70 -7.67 16.83
C GLY A 20 -17.18 -6.72 15.76
N ARG A 21 -16.25 -5.90 15.25
CA ARG A 21 -16.53 -4.90 14.21
C ARG A 21 -15.78 -5.19 12.92
N HIS A 22 -15.45 -6.46 12.66
CA HIS A 22 -14.80 -6.83 11.40
C HIS A 22 -15.69 -6.42 10.22
N PRO A 23 -15.20 -5.66 9.23
CA PRO A 23 -16.05 -5.08 8.20
C PRO A 23 -16.47 -6.07 7.11
N TRP A 24 -15.95 -7.32 7.12
CA TRP A 24 -16.18 -8.28 6.05
C TRP A 24 -17.03 -9.46 6.47
N PHE A 25 -18.11 -9.74 5.68
CA PHE A 25 -18.90 -10.93 5.84
C PHE A 25 -18.97 -11.71 4.54
N TYR A 26 -18.61 -12.99 4.63
CA TYR A 26 -18.62 -13.90 3.50
C TYR A 26 -20.03 -14.40 3.18
N ARG A 27 -20.28 -14.76 1.91
CA ARG A 27 -21.60 -15.15 1.39
C ARG A 27 -22.29 -16.23 2.25
N LYS A 28 -21.54 -17.21 2.76
CA LYS A 28 -22.07 -18.26 3.67
C LYS A 28 -22.66 -17.73 4.98
N MET A 29 -22.25 -16.52 5.40
CA MET A 29 -22.69 -15.88 6.64
C MET A 29 -23.94 -15.05 6.45
N ILE A 30 -24.42 -14.87 5.23
CA ILE A 30 -25.54 -13.98 4.90
C ILE A 30 -26.80 -14.80 4.62
N GLN A 31 -27.92 -14.41 5.21
CA GLN A 31 -29.25 -14.94 4.87
C GLN A 31 -29.66 -14.40 3.50
N LYS A 32 -30.15 -15.29 2.62
CA LYS A 32 -30.65 -14.86 1.30
C LYS A 32 -31.74 -13.81 1.51
N PRO A 33 -31.63 -12.61 0.91
CA PRO A 33 -32.69 -11.60 1.02
C PRO A 33 -34.00 -12.12 0.38
N GLU A 34 -35.14 -11.71 0.94
CA GLU A 34 -36.46 -12.09 0.44
C GLU A 34 -36.66 -11.57 -0.98
N GLN A 35 -36.22 -10.37 -1.26
CA GLN A 35 -36.19 -9.80 -2.60
C GLN A 35 -34.73 -9.73 -3.09
N PRO A 36 -34.46 -10.08 -4.37
CA PRO A 36 -33.13 -9.96 -4.94
C PRO A 36 -32.61 -8.52 -4.85
N LEU A 37 -31.44 -8.34 -4.25
CA LEU A 37 -30.76 -7.05 -4.21
C LEU A 37 -29.64 -7.02 -5.26
N PRO A 38 -29.56 -5.96 -6.07
CA PRO A 38 -28.42 -5.76 -7.00
C PRO A 38 -27.08 -5.73 -6.29
N ALA A 39 -26.03 -6.05 -7.03
CA ALA A 39 -24.64 -5.91 -6.55
C ALA A 39 -24.33 -4.43 -6.25
N GLY A 40 -23.60 -4.18 -5.16
CA GLY A 40 -23.25 -2.82 -4.71
C GLY A 40 -24.37 -2.11 -3.95
N THR A 41 -25.53 -2.75 -3.71
CA THR A 41 -26.63 -2.15 -2.93
C THR A 41 -26.18 -1.88 -1.49
N PRO A 42 -26.31 -0.63 -0.98
CA PRO A 42 -26.17 -0.37 0.45
C PRO A 42 -27.36 -0.94 1.23
N ALA A 43 -27.10 -1.60 2.35
CA ALA A 43 -28.13 -2.25 3.16
C ALA A 43 -27.86 -2.06 4.66
N VAL A 44 -28.93 -1.94 5.45
CA VAL A 44 -28.84 -1.97 6.92
C VAL A 44 -28.74 -3.44 7.34
N VAL A 45 -27.73 -3.75 8.13
CA VAL A 45 -27.35 -5.12 8.47
C VAL A 45 -27.72 -5.43 9.92
N LYS A 46 -28.37 -6.57 10.10
CA LYS A 46 -28.73 -7.13 11.42
C LYS A 46 -28.14 -8.53 11.56
N ASP A 47 -27.71 -8.89 12.75
CA ASP A 47 -27.26 -10.25 13.04
C ASP A 47 -28.45 -11.25 13.13
N LYS A 48 -28.14 -12.53 13.42
CA LYS A 48 -29.17 -13.57 13.48
C LYS A 48 -30.24 -13.33 14.57
N ASP A 49 -29.90 -12.59 15.62
CA ASP A 49 -30.79 -12.28 16.74
C ASP A 49 -31.55 -10.94 16.52
N GLY A 50 -31.32 -10.28 15.38
CA GLY A 50 -31.96 -9.02 15.02
C GLY A 50 -31.22 -7.78 15.57
N LYS A 51 -30.07 -7.96 16.22
CA LYS A 51 -29.23 -6.85 16.70
C LYS A 51 -28.64 -6.11 15.50
N LEU A 52 -28.69 -4.77 15.54
CA LEU A 52 -28.06 -3.93 14.52
C LEU A 52 -26.54 -4.17 14.49
N VAL A 53 -26.00 -4.34 13.29
CA VAL A 53 -24.56 -4.43 13.00
C VAL A 53 -24.06 -3.13 12.36
N GLY A 54 -24.89 -2.49 11.51
CA GLY A 54 -24.54 -1.25 10.83
C GLY A 54 -25.04 -1.17 9.40
N THR A 55 -24.29 -0.49 8.53
CA THR A 55 -24.60 -0.37 7.09
C THR A 55 -23.40 -0.83 6.27
N GLY A 56 -23.67 -1.55 5.19
CA GLY A 56 -22.63 -2.06 4.30
C GLY A 56 -23.10 -2.25 2.86
N PHE A 57 -22.16 -2.42 1.94
CA PHE A 57 -22.44 -2.76 0.55
C PHE A 57 -22.60 -4.28 0.39
N TYR A 58 -23.72 -4.69 -0.20
CA TYR A 58 -24.02 -6.08 -0.46
C TYR A 58 -23.69 -6.49 -1.90
N HIS A 59 -23.19 -7.72 -2.07
CA HIS A 59 -22.95 -8.34 -3.36
C HIS A 59 -23.51 -9.78 -3.37
N PRO A 60 -24.46 -10.13 -4.25
CA PRO A 60 -25.17 -11.43 -4.20
C PRO A 60 -24.29 -12.62 -4.63
N ARG A 61 -23.23 -12.40 -5.43
CA ARG A 61 -22.43 -13.46 -6.04
C ARG A 61 -20.99 -13.52 -5.52
N ALA A 62 -20.43 -12.39 -5.06
CA ALA A 62 -19.06 -12.37 -4.54
C ALA A 62 -18.92 -13.27 -3.29
N GLU A 63 -17.76 -13.83 -3.08
CA GLU A 63 -17.47 -14.60 -1.87
C GLU A 63 -17.43 -13.69 -0.63
N LEU A 64 -16.74 -12.55 -0.73
CA LEU A 64 -16.84 -11.45 0.22
C LEU A 64 -18.09 -10.64 -0.13
N ALA A 65 -19.23 -11.06 0.40
CA ALA A 65 -20.53 -10.62 -0.06
C ALA A 65 -21.09 -9.39 0.66
N LEU A 66 -20.46 -8.96 1.76
CA LEU A 66 -20.85 -7.74 2.47
C LEU A 66 -19.62 -7.04 3.02
N ARG A 67 -19.52 -5.75 2.73
CA ARG A 67 -18.45 -4.86 3.20
C ARG A 67 -19.09 -3.72 3.98
N MET A 68 -18.89 -3.72 5.31
CA MET A 68 -19.42 -2.69 6.20
C MET A 68 -18.65 -1.38 6.02
N PHE A 69 -19.36 -0.25 6.16
CA PHE A 69 -18.75 1.10 6.14
C PHE A 69 -19.25 2.00 7.28
N ALA A 70 -20.28 1.58 8.02
CA ALA A 70 -20.73 2.29 9.21
C ALA A 70 -21.32 1.30 10.25
N ASP A 71 -21.18 1.63 11.54
CA ASP A 71 -21.73 0.86 12.67
C ASP A 71 -23.21 1.20 12.95
N GLU A 72 -23.77 2.13 12.22
CA GLU A 72 -25.14 2.65 12.37
C GLU A 72 -25.88 2.69 11.02
N PRO A 73 -27.21 2.86 11.03
CA PRO A 73 -27.97 3.06 9.80
C PRO A 73 -27.60 4.40 9.16
N VAL A 74 -27.21 4.36 7.89
CA VAL A 74 -26.85 5.53 7.10
C VAL A 74 -28.04 5.93 6.23
N ALA A 75 -28.56 7.12 6.43
CA ALA A 75 -29.71 7.64 5.66
C ALA A 75 -29.31 8.15 4.26
N ASP A 76 -28.12 8.75 4.15
CA ASP A 76 -27.58 9.30 2.90
C ASP A 76 -26.13 8.82 2.74
N VAL A 77 -25.97 7.80 1.90
CA VAL A 77 -24.67 7.15 1.65
C VAL A 77 -23.67 8.12 1.02
N ARG A 78 -24.13 8.99 0.10
CA ARG A 78 -23.27 9.99 -0.54
C ARG A 78 -22.70 10.98 0.47
N SER A 79 -23.57 11.55 1.31
CA SER A 79 -23.14 12.50 2.37
C SER A 79 -22.24 11.83 3.39
N HIS A 80 -22.47 10.57 3.74
CA HIS A 80 -21.63 9.79 4.62
C HIS A 80 -20.18 9.72 4.08
N PHE A 81 -20.01 9.28 2.83
CA PHE A 81 -18.66 9.17 2.24
C PHE A 81 -17.99 10.52 1.99
N LEU A 82 -18.74 11.58 1.68
CA LEU A 82 -18.17 12.92 1.58
C LEU A 82 -17.65 13.42 2.94
N THR A 83 -18.35 13.12 4.03
CA THR A 83 -17.89 13.44 5.39
C THR A 83 -16.66 12.61 5.77
N ALA A 84 -16.67 11.30 5.49
CA ALA A 84 -15.51 10.44 5.71
C ALA A 84 -14.29 10.90 4.91
N LEU A 85 -14.47 11.36 3.66
CA LEU A 85 -13.38 11.90 2.84
C LEU A 85 -12.79 13.19 3.45
N GLN A 86 -13.62 14.07 3.98
CA GLN A 86 -13.15 15.26 4.70
C GLN A 86 -12.32 14.89 5.93
N GLN A 87 -12.74 13.86 6.68
CA GLN A 87 -12.01 13.35 7.84
C GLN A 87 -10.67 12.72 7.42
N ALA A 88 -10.65 11.93 6.33
CA ALA A 88 -9.44 11.34 5.79
C ALA A 88 -8.41 12.41 5.36
N VAL A 89 -8.90 13.50 4.72
CA VAL A 89 -8.06 14.65 4.37
C VAL A 89 -7.53 15.35 5.63
N ALA A 90 -8.38 15.65 6.59
CA ALA A 90 -7.98 16.30 7.84
C ALA A 90 -6.94 15.46 8.62
N LEU A 91 -7.08 14.14 8.62
CA LEU A 91 -6.07 13.25 9.21
C LEU A 91 -4.70 13.44 8.56
N ARG A 92 -4.62 13.45 7.21
CA ARG A 92 -3.33 13.53 6.49
C ARG A 92 -2.74 14.93 6.51
N GLU A 93 -3.55 15.93 6.25
CA GLU A 93 -3.07 17.30 6.05
C GLU A 93 -2.93 18.08 7.36
N ASP A 94 -3.91 17.95 8.27
CA ASP A 94 -3.93 18.71 9.52
C ASP A 94 -3.26 17.92 10.66
N ALA A 95 -3.79 16.75 11.02
CA ALA A 95 -3.31 16.01 12.19
C ALA A 95 -1.90 15.43 11.99
N LEU A 96 -1.63 14.79 10.85
CA LEU A 96 -0.31 14.25 10.51
C LEU A 96 0.62 15.30 9.91
N GLY A 97 0.10 16.42 9.39
CA GLY A 97 0.86 17.52 8.80
C GLY A 97 1.73 17.10 7.62
N LEU A 98 1.31 16.10 6.83
CA LEU A 98 2.11 15.52 5.76
C LEU A 98 2.51 16.52 4.69
N THR A 99 1.67 17.50 4.41
CA THR A 99 1.92 18.54 3.40
C THR A 99 3.16 19.39 3.68
N ARG A 100 3.69 19.36 4.90
CA ARG A 100 4.97 20.01 5.26
C ARG A 100 6.18 19.30 4.65
N HIS A 101 6.06 17.99 4.37
CA HIS A 101 7.17 17.13 4.00
C HIS A 101 6.99 16.47 2.63
N THR A 102 5.73 16.32 2.19
CA THR A 102 5.41 15.63 0.94
C THR A 102 4.11 16.14 0.33
N ASP A 103 3.98 16.01 -0.98
CA ASP A 103 2.72 16.12 -1.73
C ASP A 103 2.28 14.75 -2.32
N ALA A 104 2.95 13.64 -1.90
CA ALA A 104 2.63 12.28 -2.27
C ALA A 104 2.29 11.45 -1.05
N TYR A 105 1.02 11.05 -0.89
CA TYR A 105 0.54 10.27 0.25
C TYR A 105 -0.76 9.52 -0.06
N ARG A 106 -1.00 8.45 0.71
CA ARG A 106 -2.28 7.74 0.72
C ARG A 106 -3.34 8.59 1.37
N LEU A 107 -4.30 9.08 0.57
CA LEU A 107 -5.40 9.90 1.07
C LEU A 107 -6.51 9.06 1.70
N VAL A 108 -6.82 7.90 1.11
CA VAL A 108 -7.80 6.93 1.63
C VAL A 108 -7.19 5.53 1.62
N HIS A 109 -7.22 4.85 2.75
CA HIS A 109 -6.70 3.49 2.95
C HIS A 109 -7.81 2.49 3.25
N ALA A 110 -8.67 2.30 2.27
CA ALA A 110 -9.75 1.31 2.25
C ALA A 110 -10.54 1.24 3.59
N GLU A 111 -10.69 0.05 4.13
CA GLU A 111 -11.45 -0.23 5.35
C GLU A 111 -10.95 0.57 6.56
N ALA A 112 -9.68 0.92 6.61
CA ALA A 112 -9.12 1.70 7.73
C ALA A 112 -9.60 3.16 7.77
N ASP A 113 -10.09 3.68 6.66
CA ASP A 113 -10.73 5.00 6.58
C ASP A 113 -12.26 4.91 6.37
N GLY A 114 -12.84 3.72 6.47
CA GLY A 114 -14.26 3.49 6.26
C GLY A 114 -14.71 3.48 4.79
N PHE A 115 -13.79 3.28 3.84
CA PHE A 115 -14.07 3.19 2.40
C PHE A 115 -13.80 1.78 1.88
N PRO A 116 -14.72 0.84 2.02
CA PRO A 116 -14.46 -0.57 1.77
C PRO A 116 -14.04 -0.83 0.32
N GLY A 117 -12.76 -1.19 0.17
CA GLY A 117 -12.17 -1.50 -1.13
C GLY A 117 -11.81 -0.28 -1.99
N LEU A 118 -11.69 0.94 -1.43
CA LEU A 118 -11.15 2.11 -2.10
C LEU A 118 -9.77 2.45 -1.55
N VAL A 119 -8.78 2.43 -2.41
CA VAL A 119 -7.48 3.05 -2.19
C VAL A 119 -7.39 4.33 -3.02
N LEU A 120 -7.03 5.45 -2.40
CA LEU A 120 -6.90 6.73 -3.08
C LEU A 120 -5.56 7.37 -2.71
N ASP A 121 -4.67 7.49 -3.69
CA ASP A 121 -3.39 8.17 -3.53
C ASP A 121 -3.45 9.58 -4.12
N LYS A 122 -2.89 10.55 -3.40
CA LYS A 122 -2.58 11.88 -3.91
C LYS A 122 -1.11 11.90 -4.28
N LEU A 123 -0.81 12.24 -5.53
CA LEU A 123 0.54 12.29 -6.10
C LEU A 123 0.73 13.64 -6.79
N GLY A 124 1.22 14.64 -6.07
CA GLY A 124 1.29 16.01 -6.57
C GLY A 124 -0.10 16.52 -7.00
N ALA A 125 -0.23 16.85 -8.30
CA ALA A 125 -1.50 17.27 -8.91
C ALA A 125 -2.35 16.11 -9.47
N ALA A 126 -1.99 14.84 -9.18
CA ALA A 126 -2.78 13.69 -9.57
C ALA A 126 -3.41 13.01 -8.35
N PHE A 127 -4.63 12.51 -8.54
CA PHE A 127 -5.27 11.51 -7.69
C PHE A 127 -5.35 10.20 -8.46
N VAL A 128 -5.06 9.10 -7.78
CA VAL A 128 -5.20 7.76 -8.35
C VAL A 128 -6.09 6.94 -7.42
N ALA A 129 -7.28 6.62 -7.89
CA ALA A 129 -8.23 5.77 -7.20
C ALA A 129 -8.09 4.32 -7.71
N GLN A 130 -7.89 3.37 -6.79
CA GLN A 130 -7.98 1.94 -7.08
C GLN A 130 -9.18 1.38 -6.33
N VAL A 131 -10.13 0.78 -7.06
CA VAL A 131 -11.42 0.32 -6.51
C VAL A 131 -11.56 -1.18 -6.71
N SER A 132 -11.88 -1.87 -5.61
CA SER A 132 -12.11 -3.31 -5.55
C SER A 132 -13.49 -3.70 -5.02
N SER A 133 -14.45 -2.77 -5.03
CA SER A 133 -15.84 -2.95 -4.56
C SER A 133 -16.81 -2.19 -5.46
N LEU A 134 -17.83 -2.88 -5.96
CA LEU A 134 -18.84 -2.26 -6.84
C LEU A 134 -19.62 -1.15 -6.12
N GLY A 135 -19.97 -1.35 -4.86
CA GLY A 135 -20.67 -0.32 -4.07
C GLY A 135 -19.83 0.94 -3.91
N MET A 136 -18.52 0.81 -3.78
CA MET A 136 -17.62 1.96 -3.70
C MET A 136 -17.41 2.63 -5.07
N LEU A 137 -17.36 1.84 -6.15
CA LEU A 137 -17.29 2.38 -7.51
C LEU A 137 -18.46 3.34 -7.80
N GLN A 138 -19.65 3.00 -7.32
CA GLN A 138 -20.86 3.84 -7.48
C GLN A 138 -20.78 5.20 -6.74
N GLN A 139 -19.88 5.34 -5.75
CA GLN A 139 -19.68 6.58 -5.00
C GLN A 139 -18.58 7.45 -5.62
N LEU A 140 -17.79 6.92 -6.54
CA LEU A 140 -16.54 7.53 -6.98
C LEU A 140 -16.74 8.86 -7.73
N GLU A 141 -17.84 9.01 -8.47
CA GLU A 141 -18.17 10.26 -9.16
C GLU A 141 -18.29 11.44 -8.17
N ALA A 142 -19.07 11.26 -7.10
CA ALA A 142 -19.27 12.28 -6.09
C ALA A 142 -17.98 12.63 -5.32
N LEU A 143 -17.18 11.61 -5.02
CA LEU A 143 -15.87 11.79 -4.37
C LEU A 143 -14.90 12.53 -5.29
N GLY A 144 -14.87 12.16 -6.57
CA GLY A 144 -14.03 12.81 -7.59
C GLY A 144 -14.40 14.28 -7.78
N GLU A 145 -15.69 14.60 -7.91
CA GLU A 145 -16.16 15.97 -7.99
C GLU A 145 -15.74 16.81 -6.78
N TRP A 146 -15.83 16.25 -5.58
CA TRP A 146 -15.43 16.94 -4.36
C TRP A 146 -13.92 17.18 -4.34
N LEU A 147 -13.10 16.17 -4.71
CA LEU A 147 -11.64 16.28 -4.79
C LEU A 147 -11.20 17.36 -5.78
N LEU A 148 -11.74 17.34 -7.00
CA LEU A 148 -11.36 18.29 -8.04
C LEU A 148 -11.78 19.74 -7.71
N ARG A 149 -12.84 19.93 -6.92
CA ARG A 149 -13.20 21.24 -6.38
C ARG A 149 -12.26 21.70 -5.26
N LYS A 150 -11.88 20.77 -4.35
CA LYS A 150 -10.97 21.07 -3.23
C LYS A 150 -9.53 21.34 -3.71
N TYR A 151 -9.10 20.66 -4.76
CA TYR A 151 -7.75 20.77 -5.33
C TYR A 151 -7.79 21.18 -6.80
N PRO A 152 -8.00 22.49 -7.08
CA PRO A 152 -8.10 22.97 -8.45
C PRO A 152 -6.86 22.65 -9.29
N GLY A 153 -7.07 22.27 -10.55
CA GLY A 153 -5.99 21.89 -11.48
C GLY A 153 -5.49 20.45 -11.30
N SER A 154 -6.01 19.69 -10.35
CA SER A 154 -5.69 18.27 -10.24
C SER A 154 -6.48 17.41 -11.23
N ARG A 155 -6.00 16.16 -11.43
CA ARG A 155 -6.63 15.16 -12.29
C ARG A 155 -6.82 13.87 -11.51
N LEU A 156 -7.89 13.12 -11.83
CA LEU A 156 -8.20 11.83 -11.21
C LEU A 156 -8.06 10.72 -12.25
N ALA A 157 -7.25 9.71 -11.93
CA ALA A 157 -7.19 8.45 -12.67
C ALA A 157 -7.88 7.34 -11.87
N LEU A 158 -8.66 6.50 -12.55
CA LEU A 158 -9.28 5.32 -11.98
C LEU A 158 -8.55 4.07 -12.45
N LEU A 159 -7.97 3.35 -11.51
CA LEU A 159 -7.40 2.02 -11.73
C LEU A 159 -8.40 0.96 -11.29
N GLN A 160 -8.54 -0.06 -12.12
CA GLN A 160 -9.32 -1.23 -11.79
C GLN A 160 -8.39 -2.44 -11.69
N ASP A 161 -8.41 -3.10 -10.54
CA ASP A 161 -7.79 -4.41 -10.40
C ASP A 161 -8.62 -5.44 -11.16
N LYS A 162 -8.00 -6.17 -12.08
CA LYS A 162 -8.70 -7.11 -12.98
C LYS A 162 -9.37 -8.25 -12.20
N ASP A 163 -8.67 -8.80 -11.22
CA ASP A 163 -9.16 -9.95 -10.46
C ASP A 163 -10.34 -9.54 -9.58
N TRP A 164 -10.29 -8.35 -8.97
CA TRP A 164 -11.41 -7.81 -8.20
C TRP A 164 -12.59 -7.41 -9.09
N ALA A 165 -12.32 -6.80 -10.26
CA ALA A 165 -13.37 -6.46 -11.21
C ALA A 165 -14.17 -7.70 -11.64
N GLU A 166 -13.51 -8.80 -11.91
CA GLU A 166 -14.16 -10.06 -12.30
C GLU A 166 -14.96 -10.65 -11.13
N ARG A 167 -14.38 -10.70 -9.92
CA ARG A 167 -15.06 -11.21 -8.71
C ARG A 167 -16.29 -10.39 -8.31
N GLU A 168 -16.23 -9.08 -8.49
CA GLU A 168 -17.32 -8.15 -8.20
C GLU A 168 -18.28 -7.96 -9.40
N GLY A 169 -18.01 -8.62 -10.54
CA GLY A 169 -18.82 -8.48 -11.76
C GLY A 169 -18.86 -7.04 -12.29
N MET A 170 -17.80 -6.29 -12.09
CA MET A 170 -17.66 -4.94 -12.61
C MET A 170 -17.34 -4.98 -14.11
N GLU A 171 -17.87 -4.01 -14.86
CA GLU A 171 -17.47 -3.80 -16.23
C GLU A 171 -15.97 -3.48 -16.30
N LYS A 172 -15.26 -4.05 -17.28
CA LYS A 172 -13.84 -3.77 -17.49
C LYS A 172 -13.67 -2.33 -17.98
N LEU A 173 -13.03 -1.53 -17.17
CA LEU A 173 -12.68 -0.17 -17.55
C LEU A 173 -11.39 -0.18 -18.38
N PRO A 174 -11.26 0.72 -19.37
CA PRO A 174 -10.00 0.93 -20.06
C PRO A 174 -8.94 1.40 -19.07
N ARG A 175 -7.69 0.98 -19.30
CA ARG A 175 -6.58 1.50 -18.50
C ARG A 175 -6.48 3.01 -18.70
N PRO A 176 -6.42 3.82 -17.64
CA PRO A 176 -6.33 5.26 -17.80
C PRO A 176 -5.00 5.63 -18.47
N ALA A 177 -5.00 6.77 -19.20
CA ALA A 177 -3.76 7.36 -19.64
C ALA A 177 -2.92 7.80 -18.44
N ALA A 178 -1.59 7.66 -18.55
CA ALA A 178 -0.68 8.13 -17.52
C ALA A 178 -0.84 9.63 -17.26
N ILE A 179 -0.87 10.01 -16.00
CA ILE A 179 -0.80 11.41 -15.58
C ILE A 179 0.66 11.67 -15.17
N HIS A 180 1.43 12.34 -16.02
CA HIS A 180 2.80 12.72 -15.68
C HIS A 180 2.77 13.87 -14.67
N VAL A 181 3.36 13.64 -13.51
CA VAL A 181 3.47 14.62 -12.41
C VAL A 181 4.85 14.57 -11.78
N THR A 182 5.20 15.66 -11.12
CA THR A 182 6.34 15.69 -10.20
C THR A 182 5.81 15.66 -8.78
N VAL A 183 6.33 14.75 -7.95
CA VAL A 183 6.03 14.69 -6.52
C VAL A 183 7.25 15.11 -5.71
N ARG A 184 6.98 15.64 -4.51
CA ARG A 184 8.02 16.05 -3.57
C ARG A 184 7.92 15.24 -2.28
N GLU A 185 9.07 14.80 -1.78
CA GLU A 185 9.17 14.07 -0.52
C GLU A 185 10.47 14.43 0.18
N HIS A 186 10.39 15.01 1.37
CA HIS A 186 11.55 15.41 2.18
C HIS A 186 12.62 16.20 1.43
N GLY A 187 12.20 17.13 0.56
CA GLY A 187 13.07 17.97 -0.24
C GLY A 187 13.62 17.31 -1.51
N LEU A 188 13.29 16.05 -1.79
CA LEU A 188 13.57 15.38 -3.05
C LEU A 188 12.37 15.48 -3.99
N VAL A 189 12.66 15.48 -5.29
CA VAL A 189 11.64 15.47 -6.35
C VAL A 189 11.71 14.16 -7.12
N TYR A 190 10.55 13.67 -7.55
CA TYR A 190 10.42 12.44 -8.34
C TYR A 190 9.46 12.70 -9.50
N ALA A 191 9.87 12.34 -10.71
CA ALA A 191 8.94 12.25 -11.83
C ALA A 191 8.15 10.95 -11.70
N VAL A 192 6.84 11.03 -11.82
CA VAL A 192 5.90 9.92 -11.59
C VAL A 192 4.89 9.84 -12.71
N GLU A 193 4.62 8.64 -13.19
CA GLU A 193 3.52 8.31 -14.08
C GLU A 193 2.34 7.77 -13.27
N ALA A 194 1.52 8.69 -12.75
CA ALA A 194 0.38 8.34 -11.94
C ALA A 194 -0.71 7.65 -12.76
N GLY A 195 -1.25 6.53 -12.25
CA GLY A 195 -2.29 5.75 -12.90
C GLY A 195 -1.79 4.82 -14.02
N ALA A 196 -0.48 4.80 -14.30
CA ALA A 196 0.14 3.85 -15.21
C ALA A 196 1.30 3.12 -14.49
N GLY A 197 1.73 1.97 -14.99
CA GLY A 197 2.82 1.23 -14.38
C GLY A 197 2.40 0.36 -13.18
N HIS A 198 3.33 0.18 -12.24
CA HIS A 198 3.10 -0.63 -11.03
C HIS A 198 2.26 0.14 -10.00
N LYS A 199 1.15 -0.45 -9.53
CA LYS A 199 0.22 0.14 -8.58
C LYS A 199 -0.24 1.55 -9.03
N THR A 200 -0.24 2.52 -8.12
CA THR A 200 -0.67 3.91 -8.38
C THR A 200 0.41 4.80 -9.04
N GLY A 201 1.68 4.32 -9.07
CA GLY A 201 2.82 5.00 -9.71
C GLY A 201 3.89 5.49 -8.75
N PHE A 202 3.62 5.56 -7.44
CA PHE A 202 4.59 5.93 -6.41
C PHE A 202 4.30 5.19 -5.09
N PHE A 203 5.35 4.75 -4.41
CA PHE A 203 5.24 3.98 -3.17
C PHE A 203 5.31 4.89 -1.95
N ALA A 204 4.24 5.64 -1.68
CA ALA A 204 4.16 6.55 -0.54
C ALA A 204 4.25 5.82 0.82
N ASP A 205 3.91 4.54 0.87
CA ASP A 205 4.01 3.67 2.05
C ASP A 205 5.45 3.54 2.59
N GLN A 206 6.46 3.68 1.73
CA GLN A 206 7.88 3.59 2.10
C GLN A 206 8.50 4.94 2.51
N ARG A 207 7.76 6.04 2.50
CA ARG A 207 8.27 7.39 2.82
C ARG A 207 9.09 7.44 4.10
N ASP A 208 8.53 6.94 5.19
CA ASP A 208 9.16 7.01 6.51
C ASP A 208 10.35 6.05 6.63
N ASN A 209 10.34 4.96 5.87
CA ASN A 209 11.45 4.01 5.78
C ASN A 209 12.60 4.59 4.94
N ARG A 210 12.29 5.27 3.84
CA ARG A 210 13.28 6.02 3.05
C ARG A 210 13.96 7.10 3.88
N TRP A 211 13.19 7.82 4.71
CA TRP A 211 13.74 8.81 5.63
C TRP A 211 14.65 8.18 6.70
N ALA A 212 14.30 7.01 7.22
CA ALA A 212 15.15 6.28 8.15
C ALA A 212 16.47 5.84 7.50
N VAL A 213 16.42 5.34 6.25
CA VAL A 213 17.61 5.02 5.45
C VAL A 213 18.50 6.25 5.26
N ARG A 214 17.90 7.41 4.91
CA ARG A 214 18.66 8.67 4.76
C ARG A 214 19.50 8.99 6.00
N ASN A 215 18.92 8.85 7.18
CA ASN A 215 19.60 9.13 8.45
C ASN A 215 20.71 8.12 8.79
N LEU A 216 20.65 6.92 8.23
CA LEU A 216 21.64 5.87 8.45
C LEU A 216 22.75 5.85 7.39
N SER A 217 22.67 6.66 6.34
CA SER A 217 23.51 6.49 5.14
C SER A 217 24.84 7.25 5.16
N ARG A 218 25.03 8.22 6.06
CA ARG A 218 26.23 9.09 6.05
C ARG A 218 27.53 8.29 6.07
N GLY A 219 28.39 8.54 5.06
CA GLY A 219 29.71 7.93 4.89
C GLY A 219 29.70 6.47 4.48
N ARG A 220 28.53 5.86 4.23
CA ARG A 220 28.40 4.43 3.91
C ARG A 220 28.39 4.15 2.42
N SER A 221 28.87 2.96 2.05
CA SER A 221 28.60 2.33 0.76
C SER A 221 27.23 1.64 0.83
N VAL A 222 26.32 2.01 -0.06
CA VAL A 222 24.92 1.55 -0.07
C VAL A 222 24.62 0.76 -1.34
N LEU A 223 23.95 -0.39 -1.19
CA LEU A 223 23.38 -1.19 -2.28
C LEU A 223 21.85 -1.24 -2.09
N ASP A 224 21.12 -0.70 -3.06
CA ASP A 224 19.64 -0.67 -3.09
C ASP A 224 19.15 -1.59 -4.21
N LEU A 225 18.54 -2.72 -3.85
CA LEU A 225 18.06 -3.76 -4.75
C LEU A 225 16.54 -3.76 -4.84
N CYS A 226 16.02 -3.94 -6.07
CA CYS A 226 14.63 -3.70 -6.43
C CYS A 226 14.28 -2.23 -6.19
N CYS A 227 15.14 -1.32 -6.66
CA CYS A 227 15.12 0.10 -6.31
C CYS A 227 13.92 0.87 -6.88
N ASN A 228 13.17 0.28 -7.81
CA ASN A 228 12.08 0.94 -8.53
C ASN A 228 12.55 2.30 -9.09
N SER A 229 11.86 3.39 -8.82
CA SER A 229 12.24 4.76 -9.24
C SER A 229 13.36 5.40 -8.40
N GLY A 230 14.12 4.61 -7.62
CA GLY A 230 15.27 5.05 -6.85
C GLY A 230 14.95 5.65 -5.48
N GLY A 231 13.79 5.35 -4.91
CA GLY A 231 13.32 6.00 -3.69
C GLY A 231 14.29 5.90 -2.52
N PHE A 232 14.79 4.71 -2.21
CA PHE A 232 15.78 4.51 -1.15
C PHE A 232 17.17 5.04 -1.55
N ALA A 233 17.62 4.76 -2.77
CA ALA A 233 18.93 5.20 -3.27
C ALA A 233 19.10 6.73 -3.25
N LEU A 234 18.06 7.48 -3.69
CA LEU A 234 18.09 8.94 -3.66
C LEU A 234 18.16 9.45 -2.22
N ASN A 235 17.37 8.86 -1.32
CA ASN A 235 17.42 9.23 0.10
C ASN A 235 18.76 8.89 0.74
N ALA A 236 19.36 7.74 0.42
CA ALA A 236 20.70 7.38 0.90
C ALA A 236 21.75 8.38 0.41
N THR A 237 21.72 8.75 -0.88
CA THR A 237 22.63 9.73 -1.46
C THR A 237 22.46 11.11 -0.80
N ALA A 238 21.22 11.58 -0.64
CA ALA A 238 20.91 12.84 0.04
C ALA A 238 21.28 12.81 1.54
N GLY A 239 21.35 11.62 2.14
CA GLY A 239 21.82 11.38 3.51
C GLY A 239 23.35 11.42 3.66
N GLY A 240 24.10 11.64 2.57
CA GLY A 240 25.55 11.71 2.58
C GLY A 240 26.24 10.35 2.50
N ALA A 241 25.63 9.36 1.84
CA ALA A 241 26.30 8.11 1.51
C ALA A 241 27.56 8.37 0.68
N ALA A 242 28.64 7.64 0.95
CA ALA A 242 29.91 7.77 0.22
C ALA A 242 29.81 7.19 -1.21
N LYS A 243 29.02 6.13 -1.37
CA LYS A 243 28.75 5.47 -2.65
C LYS A 243 27.37 4.86 -2.61
N VAL A 244 26.60 4.99 -3.69
CA VAL A 244 25.27 4.35 -3.82
C VAL A 244 25.21 3.63 -5.16
N VAL A 245 24.84 2.36 -5.10
CA VAL A 245 24.48 1.54 -6.26
C VAL A 245 23.01 1.17 -6.10
N ALA A 246 22.19 1.50 -7.08
CA ALA A 246 20.77 1.15 -7.15
C ALA A 246 20.56 0.18 -8.31
N ALA A 247 19.79 -0.87 -8.12
CA ALA A 247 19.55 -1.85 -9.16
C ALA A 247 18.08 -2.28 -9.22
N ASP A 248 17.61 -2.47 -10.44
CA ASP A 248 16.28 -3.05 -10.72
C ASP A 248 16.33 -3.96 -11.94
N LEU A 249 15.44 -4.93 -11.98
CA LEU A 249 15.25 -5.82 -13.12
C LEU A 249 14.47 -5.15 -14.27
N ASP A 250 13.76 -4.06 -13.98
CA ASP A 250 13.05 -3.25 -14.96
C ASP A 250 13.96 -2.10 -15.44
N GLU A 251 14.38 -2.16 -16.69
CA GLU A 251 15.25 -1.17 -17.33
C GLU A 251 14.63 0.24 -17.32
N ALA A 252 13.29 0.32 -17.46
CA ALA A 252 12.59 1.61 -17.37
C ALA A 252 12.71 2.24 -15.97
N MET A 253 12.71 1.42 -14.91
CA MET A 253 12.90 1.90 -13.54
C MET A 253 14.34 2.32 -13.27
N VAL A 254 15.32 1.66 -13.88
CA VAL A 254 16.73 2.09 -13.85
C VAL A 254 16.88 3.46 -14.50
N ALA A 255 16.32 3.66 -15.70
CA ALA A 255 16.31 4.96 -16.38
C ALA A 255 15.58 6.04 -15.55
N GLN A 256 14.45 5.68 -14.93
CA GLN A 256 13.70 6.59 -14.04
C GLN A 256 14.52 6.96 -12.80
N THR A 257 15.28 6.03 -12.23
CA THR A 257 16.20 6.31 -11.11
C THR A 257 17.29 7.31 -11.52
N GLN A 258 17.89 7.15 -12.69
CA GLN A 258 18.88 8.09 -13.23
C GLN A 258 18.28 9.48 -13.46
N HIS A 259 17.06 9.54 -14.05
CA HIS A 259 16.34 10.78 -14.26
C HIS A 259 16.08 11.51 -12.93
N ASN A 260 15.55 10.79 -11.94
CA ASN A 260 15.27 11.33 -10.61
C ASN A 260 16.54 11.79 -9.89
N ALA A 261 17.66 11.05 -10.03
CA ALA A 261 18.95 11.46 -9.48
C ALA A 261 19.44 12.78 -10.09
N ALA A 262 19.37 12.90 -11.41
CA ALA A 262 19.74 14.11 -12.12
C ALA A 262 18.86 15.33 -11.73
N ALA A 263 17.54 15.13 -11.62
CA ALA A 263 16.59 16.16 -11.20
C ALA A 263 16.90 16.71 -9.79
N ASN A 264 17.46 15.87 -8.92
CA ASN A 264 17.88 16.22 -7.55
C ASN A 264 19.36 16.62 -7.45
N LYS A 265 20.11 16.65 -8.56
CA LYS A 265 21.56 16.89 -8.58
C LYS A 265 22.35 15.92 -7.72
N LEU A 266 21.87 14.69 -7.60
CA LEU A 266 22.50 13.60 -6.84
C LEU A 266 23.32 12.71 -7.77
N LYS A 267 24.42 12.16 -7.24
CA LYS A 267 25.28 11.21 -7.98
C LYS A 267 25.16 9.83 -7.36
N LEU A 268 24.67 8.88 -8.14
CA LEU A 268 24.59 7.45 -7.81
C LEU A 268 24.81 6.62 -9.09
N THR A 269 25.06 5.34 -8.93
CA THR A 269 25.13 4.38 -10.04
C THR A 269 23.82 3.60 -10.08
N ALA A 270 23.12 3.63 -11.21
CA ALA A 270 21.95 2.80 -11.44
C ALA A 270 22.28 1.70 -12.45
N VAL A 271 21.90 0.46 -12.11
CA VAL A 271 22.29 -0.77 -12.84
C VAL A 271 21.04 -1.60 -13.15
N HIS A 272 20.93 -2.07 -14.39
CA HIS A 272 19.95 -3.08 -14.76
C HIS A 272 20.47 -4.46 -14.37
N GLY A 273 19.71 -5.23 -13.60
CA GLY A 273 20.11 -6.57 -13.19
C GLY A 273 19.21 -7.22 -12.14
N ASP A 274 19.30 -8.54 -12.10
CA ASP A 274 18.60 -9.33 -11.08
C ASP A 274 19.27 -9.19 -9.70
N ALA A 275 18.47 -9.00 -8.66
CA ALA A 275 18.95 -8.79 -7.31
C ALA A 275 19.76 -9.97 -6.75
N PHE A 276 19.38 -11.21 -7.12
CA PHE A 276 20.10 -12.40 -6.68
C PHE A 276 21.47 -12.52 -7.35
N ASP A 277 21.56 -12.22 -8.64
CA ASP A 277 22.82 -12.28 -9.37
C ASP A 277 23.79 -11.19 -8.91
N LEU A 278 23.28 -9.96 -8.75
CA LEU A 278 24.07 -8.85 -8.23
C LEU A 278 24.61 -9.13 -6.81
N LEU A 279 23.82 -9.80 -5.96
CA LEU A 279 24.30 -10.21 -4.63
C LEU A 279 25.33 -11.34 -4.74
N ARG A 280 25.14 -12.34 -5.61
CA ARG A 280 26.13 -13.44 -5.79
C ARG A 280 27.48 -12.89 -6.23
N ASP A 281 27.47 -11.93 -7.16
CA ASP A 281 28.67 -11.33 -7.74
C ASP A 281 29.30 -10.27 -6.83
N ALA A 282 28.55 -9.71 -5.88
CA ALA A 282 29.06 -8.70 -4.96
C ALA A 282 30.20 -9.27 -4.11
N GLN A 283 31.27 -8.49 -3.99
CA GLN A 283 32.34 -8.79 -3.05
C GLN A 283 31.81 -8.71 -1.60
N GLN A 284 32.19 -9.68 -0.78
CA GLN A 284 31.81 -9.69 0.63
C GLN A 284 32.32 -8.44 1.34
N GLY A 285 31.44 -7.77 2.09
CA GLY A 285 31.80 -6.56 2.83
C GLY A 285 31.91 -5.28 2.00
N ALA A 286 31.59 -5.31 0.70
CA ALA A 286 31.69 -4.13 -0.16
C ALA A 286 30.66 -3.03 0.17
N HIS A 287 29.59 -3.38 0.88
CA HIS A 287 28.50 -2.46 1.22
C HIS A 287 28.22 -2.44 2.72
N ASP A 288 28.15 -1.23 3.29
CA ASP A 288 27.81 -1.02 4.70
C ASP A 288 26.31 -1.03 4.96
N LEU A 289 25.52 -0.80 3.93
CA LEU A 289 24.07 -0.79 3.97
C LEU A 289 23.51 -1.49 2.73
N VAL A 290 22.77 -2.56 2.91
CA VAL A 290 22.07 -3.29 1.84
C VAL A 290 20.57 -3.17 2.04
N ILE A 291 19.86 -2.74 1.01
CA ILE A 291 18.40 -2.56 1.00
C ILE A 291 17.80 -3.60 0.06
N LEU A 292 16.81 -4.34 0.56
CA LEU A 292 16.09 -5.40 -0.12
C LEU A 292 14.59 -5.09 -0.06
N ASP A 293 14.06 -4.48 -1.12
CA ASP A 293 12.63 -4.16 -1.24
C ASP A 293 11.98 -4.91 -2.43
N PRO A 294 11.94 -6.25 -2.37
CA PRO A 294 11.48 -7.07 -3.48
C PRO A 294 9.98 -6.90 -3.72
N PRO A 295 9.49 -7.27 -4.92
CA PRO A 295 8.07 -7.30 -5.22
C PRO A 295 7.32 -8.29 -4.33
N LYS A 296 6.00 -8.24 -4.37
CA LYS A 296 5.13 -9.15 -3.64
C LYS A 296 5.28 -10.58 -4.18
N TRP A 297 5.81 -11.50 -3.37
CA TRP A 297 6.01 -12.91 -3.74
C TRP A 297 4.96 -13.87 -3.18
N VAL A 298 4.06 -13.40 -2.32
CA VAL A 298 2.93 -14.17 -1.81
C VAL A 298 1.64 -13.40 -2.09
N HIS A 299 0.92 -13.80 -3.12
CA HIS A 299 -0.37 -13.20 -3.48
C HIS A 299 -1.51 -13.94 -2.78
N HIS A 300 -1.42 -15.28 -2.72
CA HIS A 300 -2.42 -16.18 -2.15
C HIS A 300 -1.77 -17.09 -1.11
N ARG A 301 -2.61 -17.70 -0.26
CA ARG A 301 -2.13 -18.53 0.85
C ARG A 301 -1.37 -19.77 0.38
N GLU A 302 -1.71 -20.27 -0.78
CA GLU A 302 -1.09 -21.44 -1.41
C GLU A 302 0.38 -21.17 -1.82
N GLU A 303 0.73 -19.91 -2.04
CA GLU A 303 2.09 -19.49 -2.43
C GLU A 303 2.98 -19.18 -1.22
N LEU A 304 2.46 -19.32 0.01
CA LEU A 304 3.15 -18.86 1.23
C LEU A 304 4.53 -19.49 1.41
N GLU A 305 4.62 -20.82 1.26
CA GLU A 305 5.87 -21.56 1.46
C GLU A 305 6.92 -21.16 0.39
N ALA A 306 6.54 -21.18 -0.87
CA ALA A 306 7.44 -20.81 -1.99
C ALA A 306 7.89 -19.35 -1.92
N GLY A 307 6.97 -18.45 -1.54
CA GLY A 307 7.30 -17.04 -1.35
C GLY A 307 8.22 -16.79 -0.17
N LEU A 308 8.00 -17.47 0.97
CA LEU A 308 8.90 -17.39 2.13
C LEU A 308 10.29 -17.92 1.79
N GLN A 309 10.39 -19.02 1.01
CA GLN A 309 11.68 -19.52 0.55
C GLN A 309 12.42 -18.49 -0.31
N ARG A 310 11.72 -17.80 -1.20
CA ARG A 310 12.33 -16.76 -2.04
C ARG A 310 12.79 -15.55 -1.22
N TYR A 311 12.01 -15.13 -0.21
CA TYR A 311 12.45 -14.12 0.76
C TYR A 311 13.69 -14.58 1.54
N PHE A 312 13.70 -15.84 1.99
CA PHE A 312 14.84 -16.44 2.69
C PHE A 312 16.12 -16.38 1.83
N ASP A 313 16.07 -16.83 0.57
CA ASP A 313 17.23 -16.88 -0.31
C ASP A 313 17.82 -15.49 -0.57
N LEU A 314 16.96 -14.50 -0.84
CA LEU A 314 17.39 -13.12 -1.04
C LEU A 314 18.05 -12.55 0.22
N ASN A 315 17.41 -12.73 1.37
CA ASN A 315 17.90 -12.21 2.64
C ASN A 315 19.20 -12.90 3.09
N ARG A 316 19.34 -14.22 2.88
CA ARG A 316 20.57 -14.96 3.14
C ARG A 316 21.76 -14.33 2.37
N LEU A 317 21.59 -14.08 1.08
CA LEU A 317 22.61 -13.42 0.29
C LEU A 317 22.91 -11.99 0.79
N GLY A 318 21.87 -11.23 1.15
CA GLY A 318 22.07 -9.89 1.74
C GLY A 318 22.87 -9.91 3.02
N PHE A 319 22.60 -10.85 3.93
CA PHE A 319 23.36 -11.06 5.16
C PHE A 319 24.81 -11.51 4.90
N GLU A 320 25.03 -12.37 3.92
CA GLU A 320 26.35 -12.84 3.54
C GLU A 320 27.23 -11.71 3.01
N LYS A 321 26.66 -10.81 2.19
CA LYS A 321 27.42 -9.81 1.42
C LYS A 321 27.60 -8.46 2.13
N VAL A 322 26.75 -8.13 3.10
CA VAL A 322 26.91 -6.89 3.87
C VAL A 322 28.17 -6.92 4.72
N ALA A 323 28.81 -5.76 4.92
CA ALA A 323 29.98 -5.61 5.81
C ALA A 323 29.66 -6.04 7.25
N ARG A 324 30.68 -6.50 7.99
CA ARG A 324 30.53 -6.73 9.45
C ARG A 324 30.23 -5.41 10.15
N GLY A 325 29.21 -5.39 11.00
CA GLY A 325 28.70 -4.18 11.63
C GLY A 325 27.78 -3.35 10.70
N GLY A 326 27.62 -3.77 9.45
CA GLY A 326 26.75 -3.15 8.48
C GLY A 326 25.27 -3.39 8.77
N ILE A 327 24.42 -2.82 7.94
CA ILE A 327 22.96 -2.84 8.11
C ILE A 327 22.30 -3.47 6.89
N VAL A 328 21.36 -4.38 7.14
CA VAL A 328 20.40 -4.85 6.14
C VAL A 328 19.04 -4.22 6.43
N VAL A 329 18.46 -3.55 5.44
CA VAL A 329 17.06 -3.09 5.45
C VAL A 329 16.30 -4.00 4.52
N THR A 330 15.32 -4.74 5.04
CA THR A 330 14.58 -5.70 4.23
C THR A 330 13.08 -5.53 4.41
N CYS A 331 12.34 -5.66 3.30
CA CYS A 331 10.92 -5.39 3.21
C CYS A 331 10.14 -6.61 2.75
N SER A 332 8.89 -6.70 3.17
CA SER A 332 7.88 -7.59 2.60
C SER A 332 6.54 -6.88 2.54
N CYS A 333 6.00 -6.71 1.33
CA CYS A 333 4.65 -6.17 1.11
C CYS A 333 3.58 -7.26 0.96
N SER A 334 3.90 -8.52 1.26
CA SER A 334 2.97 -9.64 1.21
C SER A 334 2.09 -9.69 2.46
N GLY A 335 0.81 -9.28 2.36
CA GLY A 335 -0.14 -9.28 3.49
C GLY A 335 -0.35 -10.66 4.10
N SER A 336 -0.23 -11.73 3.32
CA SER A 336 -0.35 -13.12 3.79
C SER A 336 0.85 -13.62 4.62
N VAL A 337 1.96 -12.87 4.66
CA VAL A 337 3.12 -13.16 5.51
C VAL A 337 2.97 -12.38 6.81
N SER A 338 2.83 -13.07 7.94
CA SER A 338 2.78 -12.41 9.25
C SER A 338 4.16 -11.84 9.64
N GLU A 339 4.17 -10.88 10.58
CA GLU A 339 5.43 -10.33 11.10
C GLU A 339 6.28 -11.41 11.79
N GLU A 340 5.64 -12.33 12.51
CA GLU A 340 6.32 -13.45 13.14
C GLU A 340 7.00 -14.36 12.11
N GLN A 341 6.28 -14.72 11.03
CA GLN A 341 6.84 -15.52 9.94
C GLN A 341 8.01 -14.80 9.26
N PHE A 342 7.86 -13.48 9.04
CA PHE A 342 8.92 -12.65 8.46
C PHE A 342 10.17 -12.63 9.34
N LEU A 343 10.04 -12.39 10.64
CA LEU A 343 11.17 -12.37 11.57
C LEU A 343 11.83 -13.74 11.73
N ARG A 344 11.03 -14.81 11.75
CA ARG A 344 11.54 -16.19 11.78
C ARG A 344 12.37 -16.50 10.54
N MET A 345 11.86 -16.16 9.36
CA MET A 345 12.57 -16.31 8.09
C MET A 345 13.89 -15.52 8.10
N LEU A 346 13.91 -14.26 8.60
CA LEU A 346 15.12 -13.44 8.69
C LEU A 346 16.15 -14.05 9.64
N ARG A 347 15.74 -14.59 10.80
CA ARG A 347 16.62 -15.30 11.72
C ARG A 347 17.29 -16.50 11.05
N ASP A 348 16.50 -17.30 10.35
CA ASP A 348 16.99 -18.52 9.70
C ASP A 348 17.90 -18.17 8.51
N ALA A 349 17.62 -17.10 7.77
CA ALA A 349 18.45 -16.59 6.68
C ALA A 349 19.82 -16.05 7.20
N ALA A 350 19.81 -15.33 8.31
CA ALA A 350 21.04 -14.83 8.93
C ALA A 350 21.92 -15.99 9.42
N ALA A 351 21.32 -17.00 10.10
CA ALA A 351 22.03 -18.20 10.55
C ALA A 351 22.62 -18.98 9.38
N ALA A 352 21.90 -19.16 8.28
CA ALA A 352 22.37 -19.83 7.07
C ALA A 352 23.51 -19.07 6.37
N ALA A 353 23.56 -17.75 6.52
CA ALA A 353 24.69 -16.91 6.05
C ALA A 353 25.90 -16.95 6.99
N GLY A 354 25.83 -17.69 8.11
CA GLY A 354 26.88 -17.70 9.12
C GLY A 354 27.02 -16.34 9.84
N ARG A 355 25.92 -15.59 9.96
CA ARG A 355 25.90 -14.24 10.53
C ARG A 355 24.95 -14.17 11.73
N ASP A 356 25.29 -13.27 12.65
CA ASP A 356 24.41 -12.88 13.73
C ASP A 356 23.83 -11.49 13.41
N ALA A 357 22.53 -11.31 13.62
CA ALA A 357 21.85 -10.06 13.31
C ALA A 357 20.95 -9.65 14.48
N ARG A 358 20.91 -8.35 14.75
CA ARG A 358 19.98 -7.75 15.72
C ARG A 358 19.07 -6.74 15.06
N VAL A 359 17.82 -6.77 15.43
CA VAL A 359 16.82 -5.83 14.94
C VAL A 359 17.05 -4.48 15.61
N LEU A 360 17.27 -3.44 14.81
CA LEU A 360 17.35 -2.05 15.26
C LEU A 360 15.98 -1.40 15.26
N MET A 361 15.19 -1.64 14.20
CA MET A 361 13.84 -1.12 14.03
C MET A 361 12.97 -2.15 13.31
N LEU A 362 11.72 -2.27 13.77
CA LEU A 362 10.62 -2.88 13.01
C LEU A 362 9.65 -1.77 12.63
N ARG A 363 9.32 -1.68 11.36
CA ARG A 363 8.47 -0.63 10.81
C ARG A 363 7.45 -1.22 9.85
N GLY A 364 6.50 -0.41 9.45
CA GLY A 364 5.49 -0.71 8.44
C GLY A 364 5.39 0.41 7.43
N ALA A 365 4.21 0.57 6.88
CA ALA A 365 3.86 1.71 6.04
C ALA A 365 3.81 3.01 6.86
N GLY A 366 3.93 4.15 6.18
CA GLY A 366 3.79 5.46 6.79
C GLY A 366 2.41 5.68 7.45
N ALA A 367 2.30 6.67 8.32
CA ALA A 367 1.08 6.95 9.10
C ALA A 367 -0.16 7.27 8.25
N ASP A 368 0.03 7.63 6.99
CA ASP A 368 -1.05 7.81 6.00
C ASP A 368 -1.68 6.48 5.53
N HIS A 369 -1.12 5.35 5.94
CA HIS A 369 -1.66 4.00 5.75
C HIS A 369 -2.09 3.42 7.11
N PRO A 370 -3.17 3.94 7.72
CA PRO A 370 -3.59 3.50 9.04
C PRO A 370 -3.97 2.01 9.05
N ILE A 371 -3.83 1.39 10.22
CA ILE A 371 -4.23 0.00 10.43
C ILE A 371 -5.54 0.02 11.21
N ALA A 372 -6.59 -0.57 10.64
CA ALA A 372 -7.83 -0.79 11.38
C ALA A 372 -7.63 -1.95 12.36
N LEU A 373 -7.84 -1.72 13.66
CA LEU A 373 -7.70 -2.77 14.67
C LEU A 373 -8.70 -3.92 14.46
N GLU A 374 -9.84 -3.60 13.89
CA GLU A 374 -10.91 -4.55 13.55
C GLU A 374 -10.68 -5.27 12.22
N CYS A 375 -9.70 -4.81 11.40
CA CYS A 375 -9.37 -5.36 10.08
C CYS A 375 -7.86 -5.34 9.86
N MET A 376 -7.17 -6.31 10.45
CA MET A 376 -5.71 -6.39 10.40
C MET A 376 -5.17 -6.63 8.98
N GLU A 377 -6.01 -7.00 8.03
CA GLU A 377 -5.72 -7.10 6.60
C GLU A 377 -5.31 -5.76 5.99
N THR A 378 -5.63 -4.63 6.64
CA THR A 378 -5.13 -3.31 6.26
C THR A 378 -3.62 -3.14 6.52
N ARG A 379 -3.01 -4.01 7.34
CA ARG A 379 -1.57 -4.07 7.59
C ARG A 379 -0.90 -5.06 6.63
N TYR A 380 -0.12 -4.57 5.68
CA TYR A 380 0.52 -5.42 4.68
C TYR A 380 2.05 -5.29 4.63
N LEU A 381 2.61 -4.10 4.91
CA LEU A 381 4.04 -3.84 4.82
C LEU A 381 4.75 -4.18 6.14
N LYS A 382 5.85 -4.92 6.06
CA LYS A 382 6.82 -5.19 7.13
C LYS A 382 8.19 -4.75 6.64
N VAL A 383 8.91 -3.98 7.47
CA VAL A 383 10.27 -3.51 7.19
C VAL A 383 11.12 -3.74 8.43
N ALA A 384 12.21 -4.46 8.27
CA ALA A 384 13.18 -4.70 9.33
C ALA A 384 14.52 -4.04 8.99
N PHE A 385 15.04 -3.29 9.94
CA PHE A 385 16.40 -2.74 9.92
C PHE A 385 17.25 -3.59 10.86
N LEU A 386 18.25 -4.30 10.33
CA LEU A 386 19.03 -5.25 11.09
C LEU A 386 20.53 -4.87 11.02
N GLN A 387 21.17 -4.79 12.17
CA GLN A 387 22.64 -4.73 12.22
C GLN A 387 23.20 -6.15 12.17
N VAL A 388 24.15 -6.38 11.27
CA VAL A 388 24.78 -7.69 11.02
C VAL A 388 26.17 -7.74 11.63
N ARG A 389 26.45 -8.80 12.40
CA ARG A 389 27.73 -8.99 13.12
C ARG A 389 28.50 -10.16 12.57
#